data_4bd6db8762d03fb65a8aef4a6a8d0cf5
#
_entry.id   4bd6db8762d03fb65a8aef4a6a8d0cf5
#
_cell.length_a   1.000
_cell.length_b   1.000
_cell.length_c   1.000
_cell.angle_alpha   90.00
_cell.angle_beta   90.00
_cell.angle_gamma   90.00
#
_symmetry.space_group_name_H-M   'P 1'
#
loop_
_entity.id
_entity.type
_entity.pdbx_description
1 polymer ?
#
loop_
_entity_poly.entity_id
_entity_poly.type
_entity_poly.pdbx_seq_one_letter_code
_entity_poly.pdbx_strand_id
1 'polypeptide(L)'
;MFNIQIRGIKSWLATHFVRHSVGYTPYVSTQRDDRLDYTGSRDDRKQGELVNMDITLNAQSFINVSKKRLCGQAHIEAQQLWDKVLEELKKIDKELYNNCVPECVYRGFCPEIFPCNNGKGRVNTPKYIQWRKEYIGNRIKIKDN
;
A
#
# COMPACT_ATOMS: atom_id res chain seq x y z
N MET A 1 -7.40 -13.96 8.55
CA MET A 1 -8.06 -13.19 7.49
C MET A 1 -8.36 -11.80 8.04
N PHE A 2 -8.08 -10.74 7.29
CA PHE A 2 -8.31 -9.35 7.69
C PHE A 2 -9.33 -8.71 6.76
N ASN A 3 -10.12 -7.79 7.28
CA ASN A 3 -11.03 -6.98 6.49
C ASN A 3 -10.69 -5.49 6.73
N ILE A 4 -10.44 -4.77 5.65
CA ILE A 4 -10.09 -3.34 5.66
C ILE A 4 -11.21 -2.58 4.97
N GLN A 5 -11.73 -1.58 5.63
CA GLN A 5 -12.73 -0.68 5.07
C GLN A 5 -12.11 0.69 4.84
N ILE A 6 -12.08 1.13 3.59
CA ILE A 6 -11.56 2.44 3.19
C ILE A 6 -12.74 3.25 2.64
N ARG A 7 -12.95 4.41 3.22
CA ARG A 7 -14.06 5.29 2.85
C ARG A 7 -13.55 6.59 2.23
N GLY A 8 -14.20 7.03 1.15
CA GLY A 8 -13.92 8.31 0.53
C GLY A 8 -12.54 8.41 -0.10
N ILE A 9 -12.08 7.38 -0.82
CA ILE A 9 -10.85 7.44 -1.62
C ILE A 9 -11.14 7.85 -3.06
N LYS A 10 -10.21 8.51 -3.72
CA LYS A 10 -10.32 8.84 -5.14
C LYS A 10 -10.41 7.57 -5.99
N SER A 11 -11.31 7.55 -6.97
CA SER A 11 -11.53 6.38 -7.84
C SER A 11 -10.25 5.88 -8.50
N TRP A 12 -9.42 6.79 -9.04
CA TRP A 12 -8.14 6.41 -9.63
C TRP A 12 -7.17 5.79 -8.59
N LEU A 13 -7.25 6.23 -7.32
CA LEU A 13 -6.41 5.66 -6.26
C LEU A 13 -6.83 4.22 -5.92
N ALA A 14 -8.15 3.94 -5.93
CA ALA A 14 -8.64 2.58 -5.74
C ALA A 14 -8.08 1.61 -6.80
N THR A 15 -7.86 2.06 -8.05
CA THR A 15 -7.27 1.21 -9.11
C THR A 15 -5.87 0.69 -8.79
N HIS A 16 -5.11 1.39 -7.96
CA HIS A 16 -3.80 0.90 -7.49
C HIS A 16 -3.92 -0.32 -6.58
N PHE A 17 -5.05 -0.48 -5.90
CA PHE A 17 -5.26 -1.56 -4.94
C PHE A 17 -6.01 -2.75 -5.54
N VAL A 18 -6.92 -2.56 -6.50
CA VAL A 18 -7.66 -3.67 -7.14
C VAL A 18 -6.80 -4.61 -7.98
N ARG A 19 -5.56 -4.25 -8.28
CA ARG A 19 -4.62 -5.05 -9.08
C ARG A 19 -3.94 -6.18 -8.32
N HIS A 20 -4.10 -6.24 -7.00
CA HIS A 20 -3.60 -7.34 -6.20
C HIS A 20 -4.62 -8.49 -6.23
N SER A 21 -4.16 -9.73 -6.41
CA SER A 21 -5.05 -10.87 -6.66
C SER A 21 -4.79 -12.09 -5.78
N VAL A 22 -3.58 -12.29 -5.28
CA VAL A 22 -3.24 -13.50 -4.51
C VAL A 22 -3.58 -13.30 -3.05
N GLY A 23 -4.59 -14.04 -2.57
CA GLY A 23 -5.07 -13.95 -1.17
C GLY A 23 -5.62 -12.56 -0.80
N TYR A 24 -6.15 -11.86 -1.80
CA TYR A 24 -6.60 -10.48 -1.75
C TYR A 24 -7.87 -10.31 -2.57
N THR A 25 -8.93 -9.89 -1.95
CA THR A 25 -10.23 -9.69 -2.61
C THR A 25 -10.71 -8.26 -2.37
N PRO A 26 -10.62 -7.37 -3.38
CA PRO A 26 -11.11 -6.00 -3.27
C PRO A 26 -12.57 -5.91 -3.71
N TYR A 27 -13.33 -5.09 -3.00
CA TYR A 27 -14.67 -4.66 -3.39
C TYR A 27 -14.69 -3.14 -3.43
N VAL A 28 -14.97 -2.56 -4.59
CA VAL A 28 -15.07 -1.10 -4.77
C VAL A 28 -16.51 -0.75 -5.05
N SER A 29 -17.01 0.32 -4.43
CA SER A 29 -18.36 0.79 -4.70
C SER A 29 -18.50 1.17 -6.18
N THR A 30 -19.66 0.81 -6.74
CA THR A 30 -19.95 1.09 -8.15
C THR A 30 -20.09 2.59 -8.39
N GLN A 31 -19.69 3.01 -9.59
CA GLN A 31 -20.00 4.34 -10.13
C GLN A 31 -21.10 4.24 -11.24
N ARG A 32 -21.88 3.18 -11.24
CA ARG A 32 -22.97 3.00 -12.20
C ARG A 32 -24.11 3.93 -11.89
N ASP A 33 -24.66 4.56 -12.92
CA ASP A 33 -25.71 5.58 -12.83
C ASP A 33 -27.03 4.97 -12.33
N ASP A 34 -27.29 3.69 -12.69
CA ASP A 34 -28.50 2.96 -12.33
C ASP A 34 -28.55 2.49 -10.86
N ARG A 35 -27.50 2.73 -10.08
CA ARG A 35 -27.38 2.32 -8.67
C ARG A 35 -27.09 3.44 -7.69
N LEU A 36 -26.98 4.65 -8.18
CA LEU A 36 -26.70 5.84 -7.40
C LEU A 36 -27.73 6.91 -7.75
N ASP A 37 -28.14 7.72 -6.79
CA ASP A 37 -28.99 8.91 -7.01
C ASP A 37 -28.23 10.01 -7.78
N TYR A 38 -27.60 9.60 -8.88
CA TYR A 38 -26.81 10.46 -9.74
C TYR A 38 -27.54 10.69 -11.05
N THR A 39 -27.76 11.94 -11.40
CA THR A 39 -28.54 12.35 -12.59
C THR A 39 -27.70 12.63 -13.82
N GLY A 40 -26.37 12.60 -13.71
CA GLY A 40 -25.44 12.81 -14.82
C GLY A 40 -25.01 11.53 -15.54
N SER A 41 -24.38 11.69 -16.71
CA SER A 41 -23.78 10.55 -17.42
C SER A 41 -22.54 10.02 -16.70
N ARG A 42 -22.30 8.70 -16.77
CA ARG A 42 -21.08 8.07 -16.29
C ARG A 42 -19.82 8.65 -16.94
N ASP A 43 -19.92 9.08 -18.19
CA ASP A 43 -18.80 9.64 -18.93
C ASP A 43 -18.37 11.03 -18.41
N ASP A 44 -19.26 11.72 -17.70
CA ASP A 44 -18.97 13.01 -17.06
C ASP A 44 -18.26 12.88 -15.71
N ARG A 45 -18.13 11.65 -15.18
CA ARG A 45 -17.52 11.40 -13.88
C ARG A 45 -16.01 11.55 -13.92
N LYS A 46 -15.49 12.36 -13.00
CA LYS A 46 -14.04 12.60 -12.86
C LYS A 46 -13.37 11.40 -12.16
N GLN A 47 -12.17 11.07 -12.58
CA GLN A 47 -11.34 10.04 -11.92
C GLN A 47 -11.01 10.36 -10.45
N GLY A 48 -11.08 11.63 -10.08
CA GLY A 48 -10.90 12.08 -8.70
C GLY A 48 -12.15 11.92 -7.81
N GLU A 49 -13.26 11.44 -8.35
CA GLU A 49 -14.49 11.21 -7.57
C GLU A 49 -14.28 10.17 -6.48
N LEU A 50 -14.91 10.38 -5.33
CA LEU A 50 -14.70 9.54 -4.17
C LEU A 50 -15.50 8.24 -4.28
N VAL A 51 -14.86 7.13 -3.92
CA VAL A 51 -15.45 5.80 -3.84
C VAL A 51 -15.11 5.17 -2.48
N ASN A 52 -15.87 4.16 -2.11
CA ASN A 52 -15.57 3.31 -0.97
C ASN A 52 -14.96 1.99 -1.45
N MET A 53 -14.05 1.45 -0.65
CA MET A 53 -13.37 0.20 -0.96
C MET A 53 -13.31 -0.67 0.29
N ASP A 54 -13.68 -1.93 0.15
CA ASP A 54 -13.49 -2.96 1.16
C ASP A 54 -12.51 -4.01 0.61
N ILE A 55 -11.58 -4.43 1.44
CA ILE A 55 -10.52 -5.37 1.06
C ILE A 55 -10.50 -6.51 2.07
N THR A 56 -10.68 -7.73 1.60
CA THR A 56 -10.43 -8.93 2.40
C THR A 56 -9.11 -9.56 1.98
N LEU A 57 -8.20 -9.78 2.93
CA LEU A 57 -6.87 -10.28 2.62
C LEU A 57 -6.28 -11.14 3.76
N ASN A 58 -5.31 -11.99 3.40
CA ASN A 58 -4.54 -12.76 4.36
C ASN A 58 -3.22 -12.07 4.73
N ALA A 59 -2.49 -12.60 5.72
CA ALA A 59 -1.22 -12.04 6.18
C ALA A 59 -0.17 -11.94 5.05
N GLN A 60 -0.06 -12.96 4.19
CA GLN A 60 0.89 -12.94 3.07
C GLN A 60 0.57 -11.81 2.08
N SER A 61 -0.71 -11.52 1.88
CA SER A 61 -1.15 -10.42 1.01
C SER A 61 -0.81 -9.05 1.59
N PHE A 62 -0.88 -8.86 2.91
CA PHE A 62 -0.35 -7.64 3.52
C PHE A 62 1.12 -7.42 3.18
N ILE A 63 1.95 -8.45 3.30
CA ILE A 63 3.37 -8.39 2.94
C ILE A 63 3.52 -8.08 1.45
N ASN A 64 2.78 -8.75 0.57
CA ASN A 64 2.90 -8.58 -0.87
C ASN A 64 2.46 -7.19 -1.35
N VAL A 65 1.36 -6.65 -0.79
CA VAL A 65 0.91 -5.28 -1.08
C VAL A 65 1.93 -4.28 -0.57
N SER A 66 2.44 -4.46 0.65
CA SER A 66 3.44 -3.58 1.26
C SER A 66 4.72 -3.48 0.42
N LYS A 67 5.20 -4.59 -0.13
CA LYS A 67 6.37 -4.62 -1.04
C LYS A 67 6.21 -3.64 -2.20
N LYS A 68 5.00 -3.49 -2.72
CA LYS A 68 4.71 -2.64 -3.89
C LYS A 68 4.27 -1.23 -3.48
N ARG A 69 3.44 -1.09 -2.44
CA ARG A 69 2.85 0.21 -2.06
C ARG A 69 3.77 1.07 -1.18
N LEU A 70 4.73 0.47 -0.49
CA LEU A 70 5.78 1.20 0.24
C LEU A 70 7.02 1.49 -0.63
N CYS A 71 7.05 1.05 -1.88
CA CYS A 71 8.14 1.36 -2.82
C CYS A 71 8.14 2.85 -3.14
N GLY A 72 9.32 3.49 -3.19
CA GLY A 72 9.46 4.90 -3.57
C GLY A 72 9.03 5.23 -5.01
N GLN A 73 8.77 4.22 -5.85
CA GLN A 73 8.17 4.37 -7.19
C GLN A 73 6.63 4.36 -7.16
N ALA A 74 6.01 3.97 -6.05
CA ALA A 74 4.56 4.02 -5.95
C ALA A 74 4.08 5.47 -5.84
N HIS A 75 2.86 5.75 -6.31
CA HIS A 75 2.26 7.08 -6.17
C HIS A 75 2.17 7.47 -4.69
N ILE A 76 2.53 8.70 -4.38
CA ILE A 76 2.62 9.17 -2.97
C ILE A 76 1.32 8.98 -2.18
N GLU A 77 0.16 9.27 -2.77
CA GLU A 77 -1.12 9.07 -2.09
C GLU A 77 -1.40 7.57 -1.82
N ALA A 78 -0.93 6.66 -2.68
CA ALA A 78 -1.05 5.23 -2.45
C ALA A 78 -0.13 4.75 -1.31
N GLN A 79 1.08 5.31 -1.20
CA GLN A 79 1.98 5.07 -0.07
C GLN A 79 1.34 5.53 1.23
N GLN A 80 0.87 6.79 1.28
CA GLN A 80 0.25 7.39 2.46
C GLN A 80 -1.01 6.64 2.92
N LEU A 81 -1.83 6.19 1.98
CA LEU A 81 -3.01 5.39 2.31
C LEU A 81 -2.59 4.05 2.92
N TRP A 82 -1.60 3.39 2.32
CA TRP A 82 -1.14 2.10 2.82
C TRP A 82 -0.45 2.23 4.18
N ASP A 83 0.30 3.29 4.41
CA ASP A 83 0.89 3.58 5.73
C ASP A 83 -0.18 3.71 6.82
N LYS A 84 -1.31 4.39 6.53
CA LYS A 84 -2.44 4.46 7.47
C LYS A 84 -3.03 3.09 7.78
N VAL A 85 -3.19 2.24 6.76
CA VAL A 85 -3.65 0.85 6.95
C VAL A 85 -2.68 0.07 7.84
N LEU A 86 -1.38 0.25 7.64
CA LEU A 86 -0.37 -0.43 8.44
C LEU A 86 -0.31 0.08 9.89
N GLU A 87 -0.58 1.35 10.14
CA GLU A 87 -0.68 1.86 11.52
C GLU A 87 -1.87 1.23 12.28
N GLU A 88 -2.98 0.94 11.60
CA GLU A 88 -4.07 0.17 12.21
C GLU A 88 -3.68 -1.31 12.42
N LEU A 89 -3.01 -1.92 11.43
CA LEU A 89 -2.50 -3.29 11.56
C LEU A 89 -1.55 -3.43 12.76
N LYS A 90 -0.69 -2.44 12.99
CA LYS A 90 0.27 -2.42 14.11
C LYS A 90 -0.39 -2.56 15.47
N LYS A 91 -1.61 -2.05 15.63
CA LYS A 91 -2.39 -2.16 16.88
C LYS A 91 -2.91 -3.59 17.11
N ILE A 92 -3.12 -4.35 16.03
CA ILE A 92 -3.74 -5.68 16.04
C ILE A 92 -2.67 -6.77 15.98
N ASP A 93 -1.72 -6.64 15.07
CA ASP A 93 -0.66 -7.63 14.78
C ASP A 93 0.67 -6.92 14.49
N LYS A 94 1.43 -6.67 15.54
CA LYS A 94 2.72 -6.00 15.46
C LYS A 94 3.77 -6.83 14.73
N GLU A 95 3.70 -8.15 14.81
CA GLU A 95 4.64 -9.04 14.13
C GLU A 95 4.43 -8.97 12.62
N LEU A 96 3.20 -9.06 12.15
CA LEU A 96 2.87 -8.89 10.73
C LEU A 96 3.24 -7.48 10.24
N TYR A 97 2.93 -6.43 11.01
CA TYR A 97 3.35 -5.05 10.70
C TYR A 97 4.85 -4.94 10.45
N ASN A 98 5.69 -5.57 11.29
CA ASN A 98 7.15 -5.53 11.16
C ASN A 98 7.65 -6.18 9.86
N ASN A 99 6.90 -7.13 9.31
CA ASN A 99 7.20 -7.81 8.04
C ASN A 99 6.63 -7.08 6.80
N CYS A 100 5.78 -6.07 7.00
CA CYS A 100 5.23 -5.25 5.94
C CYS A 100 6.22 -4.14 5.54
N VAL A 101 7.18 -4.46 4.69
CA VAL A 101 8.28 -3.58 4.27
C VAL A 101 8.34 -3.46 2.73
N PRO A 102 8.99 -2.41 2.18
CA PRO A 102 9.22 -2.30 0.74
C PRO A 102 10.00 -3.50 0.18
N GLU A 103 9.82 -3.82 -1.09
CA GLU A 103 10.51 -4.94 -1.76
C GLU A 103 12.02 -4.88 -1.61
N CYS A 104 12.61 -3.69 -1.74
CA CYS A 104 14.07 -3.51 -1.60
C CYS A 104 14.56 -3.81 -0.16
N VAL A 105 13.79 -3.48 0.86
CA VAL A 105 14.12 -3.82 2.25
C VAL A 105 14.03 -5.33 2.47
N TYR A 106 12.96 -5.94 1.95
CA TYR A 106 12.73 -7.38 2.05
C TYR A 106 13.85 -8.18 1.39
N ARG A 107 14.19 -7.86 0.14
CA ARG A 107 15.23 -8.58 -0.63
C ARG A 107 16.66 -8.20 -0.25
N GLY A 108 16.89 -7.04 0.32
CA GLY A 108 18.22 -6.49 0.52
C GLY A 108 18.81 -5.80 -0.71
N PHE A 109 18.07 -5.71 -1.81
CA PHE A 109 18.42 -4.97 -3.03
C PHE A 109 17.16 -4.44 -3.73
N CYS A 110 17.33 -3.43 -4.58
CA CYS A 110 16.23 -2.90 -5.40
C CYS A 110 16.08 -3.72 -6.68
N PRO A 111 14.92 -4.34 -6.93
CA PRO A 111 14.68 -5.10 -8.16
C PRO A 111 14.24 -4.23 -9.35
N GLU A 112 14.01 -2.94 -9.15
CA GLU A 112 13.52 -2.04 -10.20
C GLU A 112 14.65 -1.69 -11.18
N ILE A 113 14.32 -1.64 -12.48
CA ILE A 113 15.23 -1.23 -13.55
C ILE A 113 15.74 0.19 -13.33
N PHE A 114 14.82 1.08 -12.92
CA PHE A 114 15.12 2.47 -12.55
C PHE A 114 14.87 2.66 -11.05
N PRO A 115 15.89 2.52 -10.21
CA PRO A 115 15.75 2.71 -8.77
C PRO A 115 15.31 4.12 -8.41
N CYS A 116 14.54 4.27 -7.31
CA CYS A 116 14.12 5.58 -6.85
C CYS A 116 15.32 6.47 -6.45
N ASN A 117 15.26 7.77 -6.80
CA ASN A 117 16.37 8.73 -6.61
C ASN A 117 16.69 9.06 -5.13
N ASN A 118 15.94 8.59 -4.17
CA ASN A 118 16.19 8.83 -2.76
C ASN A 118 17.46 8.13 -2.21
N GLY A 119 18.37 7.72 -3.11
CA GLY A 119 19.61 7.02 -2.76
C GLY A 119 19.38 5.64 -2.13
N LYS A 120 18.13 5.21 -2.12
CA LYS A 120 17.67 3.96 -1.53
C LYS A 120 17.77 2.80 -2.50
N GLY A 121 17.83 3.09 -3.80
CA GLY A 121 17.58 2.13 -4.86
C GLY A 121 18.80 1.49 -5.51
N ARG A 122 20.02 1.85 -5.19
CA ARG A 122 21.19 1.17 -5.74
C ARG A 122 21.71 0.14 -4.76
N VAL A 123 21.75 -1.09 -5.23
CA VAL A 123 22.29 -2.24 -4.52
C VAL A 123 23.68 -1.93 -3.99
N ASN A 124 23.89 -2.23 -2.70
CA ASN A 124 25.20 -2.21 -2.04
C ASN A 124 25.91 -0.85 -1.96
N THR A 125 25.23 0.26 -2.18
CA THR A 125 25.83 1.55 -1.81
C THR A 125 25.82 1.71 -0.28
N PRO A 126 26.85 2.33 0.32
CA PRO A 126 26.86 2.59 1.78
C PRO A 126 25.60 3.31 2.26
N LYS A 127 25.10 4.25 1.45
CA LYS A 127 23.86 4.99 1.73
C LYS A 127 22.62 4.09 1.77
N TYR A 128 22.51 3.13 0.86
CA TYR A 128 21.41 2.16 0.86
C TYR A 128 21.49 1.23 2.07
N ILE A 129 22.69 0.70 2.37
CA ILE A 129 22.90 -0.20 3.51
C ILE A 129 22.53 0.50 4.81
N GLN A 130 22.97 1.74 4.98
CA GLN A 130 22.66 2.56 6.16
C GLN A 130 21.14 2.80 6.28
N TRP A 131 20.49 3.27 5.22
CA TRP A 131 19.06 3.48 5.22
C TRP A 131 18.27 2.21 5.53
N ARG A 132 18.66 1.06 4.94
CA ARG A 132 18.00 -0.22 5.20
C ARG A 132 18.11 -0.64 6.67
N LYS A 133 19.28 -0.48 7.28
CA LYS A 133 19.48 -0.73 8.71
C LYS A 133 18.59 0.16 9.59
N GLU A 134 18.52 1.44 9.27
CA GLU A 134 17.67 2.39 9.98
C GLU A 134 16.18 2.05 9.80
N TYR A 135 15.75 1.72 8.60
CA TYR A 135 14.37 1.32 8.32
C TYR A 135 13.96 0.09 9.15
N ILE A 136 14.78 -0.95 9.14
CA ILE A 136 14.56 -2.18 9.92
C ILE A 136 14.62 -1.87 11.42
N GLY A 137 15.60 -1.10 11.84
CA GLY A 137 15.77 -0.70 13.25
C GLY A 137 14.56 0.06 13.79
N ASN A 138 14.01 0.99 13.02
CA ASN A 138 12.80 1.73 13.39
C ASN A 138 11.56 0.83 13.49
N ARG A 139 11.47 -0.21 12.68
CA ARG A 139 10.39 -1.21 12.75
C ARG A 139 10.54 -2.14 13.96
N ILE A 140 11.77 -2.51 14.33
CA ILE A 140 12.07 -3.47 15.40
C ILE A 140 12.14 -2.79 16.78
N LYS A 141 12.67 -1.58 16.90
CA LYS A 141 12.76 -0.81 18.16
C LYS A 141 11.44 -0.59 18.88
N ILE A 142 10.34 -0.89 18.23
CA ILE A 142 9.01 -0.90 18.83
C ILE A 142 8.80 -2.17 19.71
N LYS A 143 9.79 -3.09 19.80
CA LYS A 143 9.67 -4.29 20.64
C LYS A 143 10.06 -4.05 22.12
N ASP A 144 10.73 -2.95 22.43
CA ASP A 144 11.37 -2.75 23.75
C ASP A 144 10.69 -1.68 24.63
N ASN A 145 9.44 -1.32 24.34
CA ASN A 145 8.61 -0.44 25.18
C ASN A 145 7.31 -1.09 25.58
#